data_faaf2c09912675d2fcb96f19109112c4
#
_entry.id   faaf2c09912675d2fcb96f19109112c4
#
_cell.length_a   1.000
_cell.length_b   1.000
_cell.length_c   1.000
_cell.angle_alpha   90.00
_cell.angle_beta   90.00
_cell.angle_gamma   90.00
#
_symmetry.space_group_name_H-M   'P 1'
#
loop_
_entity.id
_entity.type
_entity.pdbx_description
1 polymer ?
#
loop_
_entity_poly.entity_id
_entity_poly.type
_entity_poly.pdbx_seq_one_letter_code
_entity_poly.pdbx_strand_id
1 'polypeptide(L)'
;MTNFYPVFLNLTGRRCVIIGGGQIATGKISKLLDSGANIVVISPDVTEEIQNLSDNGFTDLYLRKYQVGDIDGAFLVIAATNDRVVNQQIFEDAEKSGVLLNAVDDMPHCSFIAPSVVERGSVTVAISTGGASPALARKLRETLENSGDLEWADATNVLSKTRQLIKDNQIEVDPQRWQCCMTPEVLQLAQSGQEEEAQETLMNGLLGKDANGKCSNIAECVSGGCQVRNSEPSGVQNTLAQAAGD
;
A
#
# COMPACT_ATOMS: atom_id res chain seq x y z
N MET A 1 7.44 -23.22 4.76
CA MET A 1 7.35 -21.78 4.47
C MET A 1 6.22 -21.20 5.31
N THR A 2 6.44 -20.12 6.02
CA THR A 2 5.38 -19.41 6.77
C THR A 2 4.48 -18.71 5.77
N ASN A 3 3.17 -18.94 5.81
CA ASN A 3 2.21 -18.28 4.95
C ASN A 3 1.70 -17.01 5.66
N PHE A 4 2.04 -15.84 5.15
CA PHE A 4 1.53 -14.57 5.66
C PHE A 4 0.23 -14.20 4.95
N TYR A 5 -0.74 -13.71 5.73
CA TYR A 5 -1.99 -13.17 5.19
C TYR A 5 -1.80 -11.67 4.87
N PRO A 6 -2.03 -11.24 3.61
CA PRO A 6 -1.84 -9.84 3.23
C PRO A 6 -2.97 -8.95 3.78
N VAL A 7 -2.58 -7.89 4.49
CA VAL A 7 -3.50 -6.90 5.06
C VAL A 7 -2.90 -5.50 5.00
N PHE A 8 -3.77 -4.47 4.97
CA PHE A 8 -3.41 -3.09 5.24
C PHE A 8 -3.92 -2.72 6.64
N LEU A 9 -3.01 -2.28 7.51
CA LEU A 9 -3.32 -1.91 8.89
C LEU A 9 -3.61 -0.41 8.98
N ASN A 10 -4.71 -0.05 9.65
CA ASN A 10 -4.95 1.33 10.04
C ASN A 10 -4.24 1.61 11.37
N LEU A 11 -3.17 2.41 11.29
CA LEU A 11 -2.34 2.76 12.45
C LEU A 11 -2.68 4.13 13.03
N THR A 12 -3.67 4.84 12.51
CA THR A 12 -4.06 6.18 12.98
C THR A 12 -4.35 6.17 14.48
N GLY A 13 -3.54 6.93 15.25
CA GLY A 13 -3.64 7.01 16.71
C GLY A 13 -3.26 5.73 17.46
N ARG A 14 -2.75 4.69 16.78
CA ARG A 14 -2.31 3.46 17.42
C ARG A 14 -0.91 3.60 17.99
N ARG A 15 -0.70 3.09 19.21
CA ARG A 15 0.61 3.05 19.85
C ARG A 15 1.50 2.03 19.14
N CYS A 16 2.61 2.48 18.55
CA CYS A 16 3.63 1.66 17.92
C CYS A 16 4.95 1.84 18.67
N VAL A 17 5.57 0.74 19.08
CA VAL A 17 6.82 0.79 19.84
C VAL A 17 7.97 0.31 18.97
N ILE A 18 9.06 1.05 18.97
CA ILE A 18 10.30 0.72 18.26
C ILE A 18 11.41 0.55 19.26
N ILE A 19 12.00 -0.63 19.30
CA ILE A 19 13.14 -0.94 20.14
C ILE A 19 14.40 -0.95 19.28
N GLY A 20 15.27 0.02 19.53
CA GLY A 20 16.46 0.33 18.74
C GLY A 20 16.39 1.72 18.11
N GLY A 21 17.55 2.36 17.92
CA GLY A 21 17.66 3.76 17.50
C GLY A 21 18.57 3.99 16.30
N GLY A 22 18.95 2.93 15.56
CA GLY A 22 19.82 3.03 14.39
C GLY A 22 19.08 3.40 13.10
N GLN A 23 19.81 3.41 11.98
CA GLN A 23 19.29 3.77 10.65
C GLN A 23 18.07 2.93 10.21
N ILE A 24 18.01 1.65 10.57
CA ILE A 24 16.87 0.80 10.27
C ILE A 24 15.63 1.27 11.02
N ALA A 25 15.76 1.59 12.30
CA ALA A 25 14.69 2.15 13.13
C ALA A 25 14.18 3.48 12.53
N THR A 26 15.09 4.38 12.16
CA THR A 26 14.78 5.66 11.52
C THR A 26 13.88 5.48 10.28
N GLY A 27 14.28 4.58 9.36
CA GLY A 27 13.48 4.31 8.16
C GLY A 27 12.12 3.65 8.44
N LYS A 28 11.95 2.98 9.58
CA LYS A 28 10.64 2.44 10.00
C LYS A 28 9.76 3.51 10.64
N ILE A 29 10.35 4.40 11.42
CA ILE A 29 9.65 5.52 12.07
C ILE A 29 8.95 6.39 11.04
N SER A 30 9.65 6.85 9.97
CA SER A 30 9.05 7.69 8.93
C SER A 30 7.77 7.07 8.38
N LYS A 31 7.81 5.80 7.97
CA LYS A 31 6.64 5.11 7.40
C LYS A 31 5.47 4.96 8.39
N LEU A 32 5.77 4.76 9.66
CA LEU A 32 4.73 4.67 10.69
C LEU A 32 4.12 6.04 10.99
N LEU A 33 4.92 7.13 10.97
CA LEU A 33 4.42 8.50 11.10
C LEU A 33 3.48 8.86 9.94
N ASP A 34 3.86 8.53 8.70
CA ASP A 34 3.03 8.74 7.51
C ASP A 34 1.67 8.00 7.62
N SER A 35 1.67 6.88 8.36
CA SER A 35 0.45 6.10 8.65
C SER A 35 -0.35 6.62 9.85
N GLY A 36 0.06 7.73 10.47
CA GLY A 36 -0.62 8.36 11.60
C GLY A 36 -0.45 7.64 12.94
N ALA A 37 0.57 6.82 13.10
CA ALA A 37 0.84 6.10 14.34
C ALA A 37 1.40 7.03 15.44
N ASN A 38 1.07 6.71 16.70
CA ASN A 38 1.72 7.28 17.87
C ASN A 38 2.96 6.44 18.20
N ILE A 39 4.13 7.03 18.03
CA ILE A 39 5.39 6.29 18.08
C ILE A 39 6.11 6.51 19.40
N VAL A 40 6.54 5.40 19.98
CA VAL A 40 7.44 5.35 21.14
C VAL A 40 8.74 4.67 20.72
N VAL A 41 9.86 5.34 20.92
CA VAL A 41 11.21 4.81 20.65
C VAL A 41 11.92 4.50 21.96
N ILE A 42 12.50 3.31 22.05
CA ILE A 42 13.27 2.88 23.23
C ILE A 42 14.63 2.40 22.75
N SER A 43 15.66 3.16 23.07
CA SER A 43 17.05 2.83 22.72
C SER A 43 18.03 3.60 23.61
N PRO A 44 19.17 3.03 24.02
CA PRO A 44 20.19 3.78 24.73
C PRO A 44 20.86 4.85 23.86
N ASP A 45 20.94 4.60 22.54
CA ASP A 45 21.55 5.48 21.55
C ASP A 45 20.61 5.62 20.35
N VAL A 46 20.51 6.82 19.78
CA VAL A 46 19.64 7.10 18.63
C VAL A 46 20.39 7.92 17.59
N THR A 47 19.89 7.87 16.34
CA THR A 47 20.35 8.79 15.29
C THR A 47 19.90 10.23 15.58
N GLU A 48 20.61 11.21 15.03
CA GLU A 48 20.23 12.63 15.10
C GLU A 48 18.79 12.86 14.57
N GLU A 49 18.41 12.11 13.54
CA GLU A 49 17.06 12.20 12.95
C GLU A 49 15.97 11.77 13.96
N ILE A 50 16.17 10.67 14.68
CA ILE A 50 15.23 10.23 15.74
C ILE A 50 15.18 11.26 16.87
N GLN A 51 16.35 11.81 17.28
CA GLN A 51 16.39 12.85 18.30
C GLN A 51 15.57 14.08 17.86
N ASN A 52 15.78 14.55 16.63
CA ASN A 52 15.04 15.68 16.07
C ASN A 52 13.53 15.42 16.01
N LEU A 53 13.10 14.19 15.64
CA LEU A 53 11.68 13.83 15.66
C LEU A 53 11.09 13.91 17.07
N SER A 54 11.84 13.49 18.07
CA SER A 54 11.41 13.57 19.48
C SER A 54 11.37 15.01 19.97
N ASP A 55 12.38 15.81 19.67
CA ASP A 55 12.47 17.22 20.10
C ASP A 55 11.32 18.06 19.50
N ASN A 56 10.83 17.67 18.33
CA ASN A 56 9.67 18.30 17.67
C ASN A 56 8.31 17.65 18.06
N GLY A 57 8.29 16.68 18.98
CA GLY A 57 7.06 16.08 19.50
C GLY A 57 6.39 15.09 18.56
N PHE A 58 7.10 14.58 17.55
CA PHE A 58 6.58 13.53 16.65
C PHE A 58 6.68 12.13 17.23
N THR A 59 7.60 11.92 18.19
CA THR A 59 7.79 10.62 18.85
C THR A 59 8.10 10.81 20.33
N ASP A 60 7.67 9.85 21.16
CA ASP A 60 8.14 9.75 22.54
C ASP A 60 9.45 8.97 22.53
N LEU A 61 10.50 9.49 23.16
CA LEU A 61 11.83 8.89 23.20
C LEU A 61 12.27 8.56 24.61
N TYR A 62 12.66 7.31 24.83
CA TYR A 62 13.24 6.82 26.07
C TYR A 62 14.70 6.39 25.84
N LEU A 63 15.67 7.20 26.26
CA LEU A 63 17.11 6.91 26.14
C LEU A 63 17.54 5.90 27.19
N ARG A 64 17.16 4.65 27.02
CA ARG A 64 17.51 3.52 27.89
C ARG A 64 17.35 2.18 27.17
N LYS A 65 17.86 1.13 27.77
CA LYS A 65 17.59 -0.24 27.29
C LYS A 65 16.13 -0.63 27.49
N TYR A 66 15.68 -1.58 26.68
CA TYR A 66 14.39 -2.24 26.78
C TYR A 66 14.19 -2.84 28.18
N GLN A 67 12.97 -2.78 28.67
CA GLN A 67 12.52 -3.39 29.91
C GLN A 67 11.18 -4.11 29.67
N VAL A 68 10.95 -5.20 30.42
CA VAL A 68 9.66 -5.92 30.40
C VAL A 68 8.55 -4.94 30.75
N GLY A 69 7.45 -4.97 29.97
CA GLY A 69 6.32 -4.04 30.09
C GLY A 69 6.39 -2.83 29.13
N ASP A 70 7.51 -2.58 28.48
CA ASP A 70 7.63 -1.45 27.54
C ASP A 70 6.68 -1.53 26.34
N ILE A 71 6.31 -2.75 25.97
CA ILE A 71 5.38 -2.99 24.85
C ILE A 71 3.92 -3.16 25.30
N ASP A 72 3.62 -3.03 26.57
CA ASP A 72 2.25 -3.16 27.08
C ASP A 72 1.34 -2.12 26.44
N GLY A 73 0.20 -2.58 25.93
CA GLY A 73 -0.76 -1.74 25.22
C GLY A 73 -0.29 -1.24 23.84
N ALA A 74 0.84 -1.71 23.33
CA ALA A 74 1.22 -1.47 21.95
C ALA A 74 0.31 -2.25 21.00
N PHE A 75 -0.01 -1.64 19.86
CA PHE A 75 -0.67 -2.32 18.75
C PHE A 75 0.34 -3.08 17.89
N LEU A 76 1.53 -2.50 17.73
CA LEU A 76 2.59 -3.02 16.87
C LEU A 76 3.95 -2.70 17.49
N VAL A 77 4.88 -3.65 17.38
CA VAL A 77 6.26 -3.51 17.84
C VAL A 77 7.23 -3.81 16.71
N ILE A 78 8.26 -2.99 16.58
CA ILE A 78 9.40 -3.25 15.71
C ILE A 78 10.66 -3.40 16.56
N ALA A 79 11.25 -4.59 16.57
CA ALA A 79 12.55 -4.85 17.18
C ALA A 79 13.65 -4.63 16.14
N ALA A 80 14.32 -3.47 16.23
CA ALA A 80 15.42 -3.03 15.36
C ALA A 80 16.73 -2.91 16.13
N THR A 81 17.01 -3.86 17.00
CA THR A 81 18.23 -3.95 17.80
C THR A 81 19.07 -5.15 17.38
N ASN A 82 20.41 -5.04 17.53
CA ASN A 82 21.35 -6.13 17.26
C ASN A 82 21.55 -7.04 18.49
N ASP A 83 20.97 -6.70 19.64
CA ASP A 83 21.10 -7.49 20.86
C ASP A 83 20.12 -8.68 20.82
N ARG A 84 20.66 -9.87 20.62
CA ARG A 84 19.86 -11.11 20.53
C ARG A 84 19.11 -11.43 21.80
N VAL A 85 19.67 -11.10 22.98
CA VAL A 85 19.02 -11.35 24.27
C VAL A 85 17.79 -10.45 24.39
N VAL A 86 17.93 -9.19 24.01
CA VAL A 86 16.82 -8.23 23.98
C VAL A 86 15.76 -8.66 22.96
N ASN A 87 16.16 -9.10 21.76
CA ASN A 87 15.21 -9.58 20.75
C ASN A 87 14.39 -10.78 21.22
N GLN A 88 15.04 -11.74 21.89
CA GLN A 88 14.36 -12.89 22.48
C GLN A 88 13.36 -12.45 23.57
N GLN A 89 13.74 -11.52 24.42
CA GLN A 89 12.86 -11.01 25.48
C GLN A 89 11.64 -10.28 24.88
N ILE A 90 11.85 -9.45 23.84
CA ILE A 90 10.77 -8.75 23.13
C ILE A 90 9.81 -9.76 22.50
N PHE A 91 10.33 -10.82 21.90
CA PHE A 91 9.52 -11.88 21.31
C PHE A 91 8.63 -12.56 22.36
N GLU A 92 9.22 -12.97 23.49
CA GLU A 92 8.46 -13.60 24.58
C GLU A 92 7.38 -12.68 25.16
N ASP A 93 7.68 -11.39 25.32
CA ASP A 93 6.73 -10.40 25.82
C ASP A 93 5.60 -10.13 24.80
N ALA A 94 5.94 -10.08 23.48
CA ALA A 94 4.97 -9.89 22.42
C ALA A 94 4.00 -11.09 22.30
N GLU A 95 4.51 -12.31 22.38
CA GLU A 95 3.68 -13.53 22.40
C GLU A 95 2.72 -13.56 23.58
N LYS A 96 3.18 -13.20 24.79
CA LYS A 96 2.34 -13.15 25.99
C LYS A 96 1.23 -12.10 25.87
N SER A 97 1.53 -10.95 25.26
CA SER A 97 0.63 -9.81 25.17
C SER A 97 -0.24 -9.83 23.91
N GLY A 98 0.01 -10.73 22.97
CA GLY A 98 -0.68 -10.79 21.68
C GLY A 98 -0.40 -9.58 20.78
N VAL A 99 0.76 -8.95 20.94
CA VAL A 99 1.17 -7.75 20.17
C VAL A 99 1.81 -8.15 18.85
N LEU A 100 1.49 -7.43 17.77
CA LEU A 100 2.11 -7.67 16.47
C LEU A 100 3.60 -7.30 16.53
N LEU A 101 4.47 -8.25 16.21
CA LEU A 101 5.94 -8.08 16.24
C LEU A 101 6.56 -8.24 14.86
N ASN A 102 7.42 -7.28 14.49
CA ASN A 102 8.39 -7.43 13.40
C ASN A 102 9.81 -7.35 13.99
N ALA A 103 10.49 -8.47 14.07
CA ALA A 103 11.91 -8.53 14.42
C ALA A 103 12.73 -8.40 13.14
N VAL A 104 13.55 -7.34 13.06
CA VAL A 104 14.35 -7.06 11.87
C VAL A 104 15.42 -8.15 11.71
N ASP A 105 15.51 -8.68 10.48
CA ASP A 105 16.42 -9.78 10.11
C ASP A 105 16.23 -11.10 10.90
N ASP A 106 15.09 -11.25 11.59
CA ASP A 106 14.76 -12.44 12.37
C ASP A 106 13.32 -12.94 12.07
N MET A 107 13.15 -13.53 10.89
CA MET A 107 11.88 -14.01 10.36
C MET A 107 11.11 -14.96 11.30
N PRO A 108 11.76 -15.95 11.97
CA PRO A 108 11.06 -16.86 12.89
C PRO A 108 10.34 -16.15 14.04
N HIS A 109 10.80 -14.98 14.47
CA HIS A 109 10.21 -14.19 15.54
C HIS A 109 9.27 -13.09 15.04
N CYS A 110 8.90 -13.11 13.74
CA CYS A 110 7.97 -12.15 13.17
C CYS A 110 6.54 -12.68 13.14
N SER A 111 5.60 -11.97 13.75
CA SER A 111 4.16 -12.19 13.53
C SER A 111 3.65 -11.51 12.26
N PHE A 112 4.37 -10.51 11.75
CA PHE A 112 4.13 -9.89 10.45
C PHE A 112 5.44 -9.47 9.79
N ILE A 113 5.41 -9.27 8.47
CA ILE A 113 6.54 -8.76 7.68
C ILE A 113 6.18 -7.46 6.99
N ALA A 114 7.17 -6.56 6.87
CA ALA A 114 7.00 -5.34 6.10
C ALA A 114 7.27 -5.62 4.61
N PRO A 115 6.30 -5.39 3.71
CA PRO A 115 6.48 -5.60 2.28
C PRO A 115 7.36 -4.50 1.64
N SER A 116 7.76 -4.72 0.39
CA SER A 116 8.22 -3.66 -0.50
C SER A 116 6.99 -2.92 -1.05
N VAL A 117 6.95 -1.59 -0.98
CA VAL A 117 5.74 -0.82 -1.27
C VAL A 117 5.99 0.15 -2.42
N VAL A 118 5.04 0.22 -3.36
CA VAL A 118 4.89 1.27 -4.37
C VAL A 118 3.69 2.11 -4.00
N GLU A 119 3.84 3.42 -4.02
CA GLU A 119 2.75 4.37 -3.78
C GLU A 119 2.68 5.36 -4.94
N ARG A 120 1.47 5.55 -5.47
CA ARG A 120 1.17 6.59 -6.46
C ARG A 120 -0.19 7.19 -6.13
N GLY A 121 -0.21 8.44 -5.69
CA GLY A 121 -1.42 9.07 -5.17
C GLY A 121 -2.01 8.26 -4.00
N SER A 122 -3.26 7.84 -4.12
CA SER A 122 -3.94 7.02 -3.12
C SER A 122 -3.83 5.50 -3.38
N VAL A 123 -3.13 5.09 -4.44
CA VAL A 123 -2.93 3.67 -4.76
C VAL A 123 -1.67 3.16 -4.10
N THR A 124 -1.79 2.09 -3.35
CA THR A 124 -0.67 1.41 -2.69
C THR A 124 -0.59 -0.04 -3.17
N VAL A 125 0.57 -0.47 -3.62
CA VAL A 125 0.87 -1.86 -3.99
C VAL A 125 1.92 -2.42 -3.05
N ALA A 126 1.57 -3.46 -2.31
CA ALA A 126 2.47 -4.16 -1.39
C ALA A 126 2.98 -5.46 -1.99
N ILE A 127 4.29 -5.62 -2.07
CA ILE A 127 4.97 -6.75 -2.71
C ILE A 127 5.76 -7.53 -1.68
N SER A 128 5.45 -8.82 -1.55
CA SER A 128 6.15 -9.72 -0.65
C SER A 128 6.52 -11.02 -1.35
N THR A 129 7.69 -11.54 -1.03
CA THR A 129 8.13 -12.88 -1.43
C THR A 129 8.08 -13.87 -0.26
N GLY A 130 7.34 -13.52 0.82
CA GLY A 130 7.30 -14.33 2.05
C GLY A 130 8.68 -14.47 2.72
N GLY A 131 9.58 -13.50 2.50
CA GLY A 131 10.96 -13.57 2.99
C GLY A 131 11.94 -14.34 2.10
N ALA A 132 11.46 -14.98 1.03
CA ALA A 132 12.31 -15.81 0.15
C ALA A 132 13.36 -14.97 -0.60
N SER A 133 13.04 -13.75 -1.02
CA SER A 133 13.98 -12.88 -1.75
C SER A 133 13.63 -11.39 -1.63
N PRO A 134 14.21 -10.68 -0.67
CA PRO A 134 14.07 -9.22 -0.56
C PRO A 134 14.52 -8.48 -1.82
N ALA A 135 15.55 -9.00 -2.50
CA ALA A 135 16.06 -8.43 -3.76
C ALA A 135 15.02 -8.51 -4.88
N LEU A 136 14.29 -9.63 -4.99
CA LEU A 136 13.21 -9.78 -5.97
C LEU A 136 12.04 -8.83 -5.66
N ALA A 137 11.64 -8.73 -4.39
CA ALA A 137 10.58 -7.80 -3.99
C ALA A 137 10.93 -6.35 -4.34
N ARG A 138 12.21 -5.95 -4.13
CA ARG A 138 12.72 -4.63 -4.53
C ARG A 138 12.69 -4.46 -6.06
N LYS A 139 13.17 -5.45 -6.81
CA LYS A 139 13.19 -5.39 -8.27
C LYS A 139 11.78 -5.25 -8.85
N LEU A 140 10.81 -5.98 -8.33
CA LEU A 140 9.41 -5.86 -8.74
C LEU A 140 8.84 -4.47 -8.41
N ARG A 141 9.16 -3.93 -7.23
CA ARG A 141 8.80 -2.55 -6.86
C ARG A 141 9.33 -1.56 -7.89
N GLU A 142 10.64 -1.57 -8.17
CA GLU A 142 11.28 -0.68 -9.13
C GLU A 142 10.72 -0.84 -10.55
N THR A 143 10.36 -2.05 -10.93
CA THR A 143 9.72 -2.31 -12.24
C THR A 143 8.34 -1.67 -12.30
N LEU A 144 7.50 -1.83 -11.27
CA LEU A 144 6.17 -1.23 -11.22
C LEU A 144 6.21 0.30 -11.12
N GLU A 145 7.15 0.87 -10.36
CA GLU A 145 7.35 2.33 -10.27
C GLU A 145 7.66 2.95 -11.64
N ASN A 146 8.40 2.23 -12.49
CA ASN A 146 8.83 2.70 -13.81
C ASN A 146 7.91 2.24 -14.95
N SER A 147 6.90 1.41 -14.67
CA SER A 147 5.91 0.99 -15.66
C SER A 147 4.75 1.99 -15.72
N GLY A 148 4.06 2.04 -16.85
CA GLY A 148 2.80 2.79 -17.01
C GLY A 148 1.61 2.14 -16.29
N ASP A 149 1.76 0.96 -15.67
CA ASP A 149 0.65 0.16 -15.14
C ASP A 149 -0.11 0.84 -13.99
N LEU A 150 0.51 1.80 -13.30
CA LEU A 150 -0.08 2.55 -12.20
C LEU A 150 -0.61 3.94 -12.60
N GLU A 151 -0.65 4.27 -13.89
CA GLU A 151 -1.14 5.57 -14.36
C GLU A 151 -2.60 5.86 -13.96
N TRP A 152 -3.41 4.81 -13.85
CA TRP A 152 -4.79 4.94 -13.35
C TRP A 152 -4.89 5.46 -11.91
N ALA A 153 -3.81 5.46 -11.15
CA ALA A 153 -3.76 6.11 -9.84
C ALA A 153 -4.02 7.62 -9.94
N ASP A 154 -3.67 8.26 -11.06
CA ASP A 154 -3.87 9.68 -11.30
C ASP A 154 -5.36 10.02 -11.45
N ALA A 155 -6.19 9.07 -11.86
CA ALA A 155 -7.65 9.23 -11.98
C ALA A 155 -8.42 8.93 -10.67
N THR A 156 -7.75 8.58 -9.57
CA THR A 156 -8.42 8.13 -8.34
C THR A 156 -9.39 9.18 -7.78
N ASN A 157 -9.04 10.47 -7.84
CA ASN A 157 -9.92 11.55 -7.38
C ASN A 157 -11.22 11.61 -8.19
N VAL A 158 -11.11 11.51 -9.50
CA VAL A 158 -12.27 11.50 -10.43
C VAL A 158 -13.17 10.29 -10.14
N LEU A 159 -12.56 9.10 -10.02
CA LEU A 159 -13.28 7.86 -9.73
C LEU A 159 -13.98 7.92 -8.36
N SER A 160 -13.30 8.44 -7.34
CA SER A 160 -13.85 8.58 -5.98
C SER A 160 -15.02 9.57 -5.93
N LYS A 161 -14.86 10.76 -6.52
CA LYS A 161 -15.90 11.78 -6.60
C LYS A 161 -17.13 11.26 -7.36
N THR A 162 -16.91 10.59 -8.50
CA THR A 162 -17.98 9.98 -9.29
C THR A 162 -18.73 8.91 -8.50
N ARG A 163 -18.00 8.04 -7.80
CA ARG A 163 -18.59 7.00 -6.94
C ARG A 163 -19.44 7.61 -5.82
N GLN A 164 -18.97 8.70 -5.22
CA GLN A 164 -19.73 9.39 -4.17
C GLN A 164 -21.02 10.00 -4.73
N LEU A 165 -20.98 10.68 -5.88
CA LEU A 165 -22.15 11.22 -6.54
C LEU A 165 -23.20 10.15 -6.87
N ILE A 166 -22.78 9.00 -7.39
CA ILE A 166 -23.64 7.86 -7.69
C ILE A 166 -24.32 7.37 -6.42
N LYS A 167 -23.58 7.26 -5.33
CA LYS A 167 -24.10 6.83 -4.02
C LYS A 167 -25.10 7.83 -3.44
N ASP A 168 -24.76 9.12 -3.46
CA ASP A 168 -25.59 10.17 -2.88
C ASP A 168 -26.94 10.34 -3.65
N ASN A 169 -26.92 10.09 -4.95
CA ASN A 169 -28.12 10.13 -5.80
C ASN A 169 -28.82 8.77 -5.91
N GLN A 170 -28.37 7.75 -5.18
CA GLN A 170 -28.94 6.39 -5.18
C GLN A 170 -29.05 5.78 -6.60
N ILE A 171 -28.07 6.06 -7.45
CA ILE A 171 -28.03 5.55 -8.82
C ILE A 171 -27.47 4.13 -8.81
N GLU A 172 -28.19 3.20 -9.40
CA GLU A 172 -27.71 1.83 -9.60
C GLU A 172 -26.84 1.76 -10.86
N VAL A 173 -25.60 1.31 -10.71
CA VAL A 173 -24.66 1.10 -11.82
C VAL A 173 -24.10 -0.31 -11.72
N ASP A 174 -24.14 -1.04 -12.83
CA ASP A 174 -23.53 -2.36 -12.92
C ASP A 174 -22.00 -2.26 -12.63
N PRO A 175 -21.45 -3.06 -11.69
CA PRO A 175 -20.03 -3.04 -11.37
C PRO A 175 -19.10 -3.26 -12.58
N GLN A 176 -19.52 -4.06 -13.55
CA GLN A 176 -18.73 -4.33 -14.76
C GLN A 176 -18.64 -3.10 -15.67
N ARG A 177 -19.65 -2.23 -15.63
CA ARG A 177 -19.69 -1.00 -16.42
C ARG A 177 -18.56 -0.04 -16.03
N TRP A 178 -18.16 -0.02 -14.76
CA TRP A 178 -17.02 0.76 -14.31
C TRP A 178 -15.75 0.42 -15.11
N GLN A 179 -15.47 -0.86 -15.31
CA GLN A 179 -14.29 -1.31 -16.05
C GLN A 179 -14.30 -0.85 -17.51
N CYS A 180 -15.48 -0.81 -18.13
CA CYS A 180 -15.63 -0.35 -19.52
C CYS A 180 -15.53 1.18 -19.65
N CYS A 181 -15.98 1.93 -18.64
CA CYS A 181 -16.00 3.39 -18.67
C CYS A 181 -14.69 4.03 -18.19
N MET A 182 -13.78 3.26 -17.62
CA MET A 182 -12.38 3.67 -17.38
C MET A 182 -11.63 3.67 -18.72
N THR A 183 -11.83 4.71 -19.52
CA THR A 183 -11.23 4.84 -20.86
C THR A 183 -9.96 5.66 -20.84
N PRO A 184 -9.05 5.50 -21.84
CA PRO A 184 -7.86 6.34 -21.96
C PRO A 184 -8.17 7.85 -21.97
N GLU A 185 -9.33 8.25 -22.49
CA GLU A 185 -9.81 9.65 -22.50
C GLU A 185 -10.01 10.17 -21.07
N VAL A 186 -10.71 9.40 -20.23
CA VAL A 186 -10.90 9.75 -18.80
C VAL A 186 -9.57 9.86 -18.08
N LEU A 187 -8.62 8.95 -18.36
CA LEU A 187 -7.29 9.02 -17.79
C LEU A 187 -6.53 10.27 -18.24
N GLN A 188 -6.56 10.58 -19.53
CA GLN A 188 -5.87 11.75 -20.09
C GLN A 188 -6.42 13.06 -19.52
N LEU A 189 -7.74 13.19 -19.40
CA LEU A 189 -8.38 14.34 -18.78
C LEU A 189 -7.98 14.48 -17.30
N ALA A 190 -7.96 13.38 -16.54
CA ALA A 190 -7.51 13.38 -15.16
C ALA A 190 -6.04 13.82 -15.01
N GLN A 191 -5.15 13.28 -15.86
CA GLN A 191 -3.71 13.63 -15.87
C GLN A 191 -3.45 15.08 -16.26
N SER A 192 -4.30 15.66 -17.13
CA SER A 192 -4.20 17.07 -17.53
C SER A 192 -4.83 18.06 -16.53
N GLY A 193 -5.37 17.55 -15.41
CA GLY A 193 -6.02 18.38 -14.39
C GLY A 193 -7.45 18.80 -14.71
N GLN A 194 -8.04 18.29 -15.79
CA GLN A 194 -9.42 18.54 -16.21
C GLN A 194 -10.40 17.61 -15.47
N GLU A 195 -10.38 17.64 -14.12
CA GLU A 195 -11.12 16.70 -13.29
C GLU A 195 -12.64 16.74 -13.51
N GLU A 196 -13.20 17.93 -13.74
CA GLU A 196 -14.65 18.10 -13.96
C GLU A 196 -15.09 17.44 -15.27
N GLU A 197 -14.33 17.64 -16.35
CA GLU A 197 -14.60 17.06 -17.67
C GLU A 197 -14.40 15.53 -17.65
N ALA A 198 -13.36 15.06 -16.96
CA ALA A 198 -13.12 13.64 -16.74
C ALA A 198 -14.29 12.99 -15.98
N GLN A 199 -14.81 13.67 -14.96
CA GLN A 199 -15.93 13.20 -14.16
C GLN A 199 -17.23 13.15 -14.98
N GLU A 200 -17.49 14.18 -15.79
CA GLU A 200 -18.67 14.21 -16.68
C GLU A 200 -18.60 13.10 -17.71
N THR A 201 -17.45 12.91 -18.36
CA THR A 201 -17.21 11.85 -19.34
C THR A 201 -17.46 10.47 -18.73
N LEU A 202 -16.88 10.21 -17.55
CA LEU A 202 -17.07 8.96 -16.82
C LEU A 202 -18.54 8.75 -16.43
N MET A 203 -19.20 9.78 -15.90
CA MET A 203 -20.60 9.73 -15.49
C MET A 203 -21.52 9.44 -16.68
N ASN A 204 -21.32 10.11 -17.81
CA ASN A 204 -22.09 9.87 -19.03
C ASN A 204 -21.94 8.41 -19.50
N GLY A 205 -20.73 7.88 -19.50
CA GLY A 205 -20.49 6.47 -19.80
C GLY A 205 -21.23 5.53 -18.84
N LEU A 206 -21.13 5.77 -17.54
CA LEU A 206 -21.78 4.95 -16.51
C LEU A 206 -23.31 4.97 -16.61
N LEU A 207 -23.90 6.10 -16.99
CA LEU A 207 -25.34 6.26 -17.17
C LEU A 207 -25.85 5.82 -18.56
N GLY A 208 -24.95 5.44 -19.48
CA GLY A 208 -25.34 5.08 -20.86
C GLY A 208 -25.77 6.24 -21.72
N LYS A 209 -25.29 7.45 -21.41
CA LYS A 209 -25.63 8.68 -22.11
C LYS A 209 -24.59 9.12 -23.13
N ASP A 210 -23.72 8.21 -23.61
CA ASP A 210 -22.67 8.59 -24.55
C ASP A 210 -23.24 9.14 -25.84
N ALA A 211 -22.78 10.31 -26.25
CA ALA A 211 -23.09 10.94 -27.53
C ALA A 211 -22.72 10.07 -28.75
N ASN A 212 -21.90 9.03 -28.59
CA ASN A 212 -21.35 8.15 -29.62
C ASN A 212 -21.85 6.69 -29.57
N GLY A 213 -22.73 6.30 -28.65
CA GLY A 213 -23.35 4.96 -28.59
C GLY A 213 -22.42 3.79 -28.36
N LYS A 214 -21.17 4.02 -27.88
CA LYS A 214 -20.15 2.98 -27.76
C LYS A 214 -20.31 2.03 -26.57
N CYS A 215 -21.15 2.33 -25.59
CA CYS A 215 -21.50 1.45 -24.48
C CYS A 215 -23.00 1.48 -24.16
N SER A 216 -23.85 1.58 -25.16
CA SER A 216 -25.32 1.62 -25.01
C SER A 216 -25.91 0.27 -24.53
N ASN A 217 -25.13 -0.82 -24.58
CA ASN A 217 -25.65 -2.15 -24.25
C ASN A 217 -24.76 -2.86 -23.22
N ILE A 218 -25.25 -2.94 -21.98
CA ILE A 218 -24.58 -3.65 -20.88
C ILE A 218 -24.29 -5.11 -21.26
N ALA A 219 -25.15 -5.76 -22.03
CA ALA A 219 -24.98 -7.14 -22.47
C ALA A 219 -23.74 -7.33 -23.37
N GLU A 220 -23.41 -6.37 -24.20
CA GLU A 220 -22.20 -6.41 -25.03
C GLU A 220 -20.91 -6.17 -24.22
N CYS A 221 -20.94 -5.30 -23.21
CA CYS A 221 -19.85 -5.12 -22.26
C CYS A 221 -19.57 -6.38 -21.45
N VAL A 222 -20.63 -7.03 -20.97
CA VAL A 222 -20.55 -8.24 -20.13
C VAL A 222 -20.09 -9.46 -20.93
N SER A 223 -20.50 -9.58 -22.20
CA SER A 223 -20.13 -10.72 -23.07
C SER A 223 -18.70 -10.69 -23.62
N GLY A 224 -17.91 -9.67 -23.27
CA GLY A 224 -16.52 -9.54 -23.77
C GLY A 224 -16.38 -8.94 -25.16
N GLY A 225 -17.49 -8.52 -25.78
CA GLY A 225 -17.53 -7.91 -27.12
C GLY A 225 -17.31 -6.39 -27.14
N CYS A 226 -16.97 -5.77 -26.03
CA CYS A 226 -16.70 -4.34 -25.97
C CYS A 226 -15.42 -3.98 -26.77
N GLN A 227 -15.54 -3.18 -27.81
CA GLN A 227 -14.41 -2.76 -28.63
C GLN A 227 -13.35 -1.93 -27.88
N VAL A 228 -13.71 -1.35 -26.72
CA VAL A 228 -12.77 -0.64 -25.84
C VAL A 228 -11.77 -1.60 -25.15
N ARG A 229 -12.16 -2.88 -24.94
CA ARG A 229 -11.24 -3.92 -24.41
C ARG A 229 -10.22 -4.40 -25.44
N ASN A 230 -10.48 -4.26 -26.72
CA ASN A 230 -9.65 -4.78 -27.80
C ASN A 230 -8.62 -3.77 -28.33
N SER A 231 -8.59 -2.55 -27.84
CA SER A 231 -7.48 -1.62 -28.07
C SER A 231 -6.36 -1.93 -27.09
N GLU A 232 -5.61 -3.01 -27.34
CA GLU A 232 -4.30 -3.22 -26.68
C GLU A 232 -3.44 -1.99 -26.90
N PRO A 233 -2.72 -1.49 -25.85
CA PRO A 233 -1.66 -0.54 -26.07
C PRO A 233 -0.64 -1.24 -26.97
N SER A 234 -0.48 -0.73 -28.18
CA SER A 234 0.50 -1.22 -29.16
C SER A 234 1.89 -1.18 -28.54
N GLY A 235 2.42 -2.31 -28.06
CA GLY A 235 3.81 -2.39 -27.70
C GLY A 235 4.25 -3.29 -26.55
N VAL A 236 3.52 -4.33 -26.16
CA VAL A 236 4.11 -5.39 -25.33
C VAL A 236 3.91 -6.73 -26.02
N GLN A 237 4.91 -7.12 -26.81
CA GLN A 237 5.00 -8.48 -27.33
C GLN A 237 5.17 -9.46 -26.16
N ASN A 238 4.23 -10.37 -26.07
CA ASN A 238 4.20 -11.53 -25.18
C ASN A 238 5.45 -12.41 -25.40
N THR A 239 6.49 -12.26 -24.59
CA THR A 239 7.71 -13.09 -24.62
C THR A 239 7.69 -14.17 -23.52
N LEU A 240 6.53 -14.54 -22.99
CA LEU A 240 6.39 -15.56 -21.93
C LEU A 240 5.78 -16.89 -22.36
N ALA A 241 5.60 -17.14 -23.67
CA ALA A 241 4.99 -18.39 -24.16
C ALA A 241 5.98 -19.40 -24.77
N GLN A 242 7.29 -19.31 -24.57
CA GLN A 242 8.30 -20.20 -25.19
C GLN A 242 9.32 -20.82 -24.22
N ALA A 243 9.00 -20.98 -22.95
CA ALA A 243 9.90 -21.65 -22.00
C ALA A 243 9.24 -22.83 -21.27
N ALA A 244 8.36 -23.57 -21.97
CA ALA A 244 7.82 -24.83 -21.48
C ALA A 244 7.74 -25.84 -22.65
N GLY A 245 8.91 -26.34 -23.03
CA GLY A 245 9.00 -27.43 -24.03
C GLY A 245 10.42 -27.59 -24.54
N ASP A 246 11.28 -28.19 -23.71
CA ASP A 246 12.34 -29.16 -24.03
C ASP A 246 12.87 -29.74 -22.70
#